data_0cf7ec975b608a8d951bf6675108c9b5
#
_entry.id   0cf7ec975b608a8d951bf6675108c9b5
#
_cell.length_a   1.000
_cell.length_b   1.000
_cell.length_c   1.000
_cell.angle_alpha   90.00
_cell.angle_beta   90.00
_cell.angle_gamma   90.00
#
_symmetry.space_group_name_H-M   'P 1'
#
loop_
_entity.id
_entity.type
_entity.pdbx_description
1 polymer ?
#
loop_
_entity_poly.entity_id
_entity_poly.type
_entity_poly.pdbx_seq_one_letter_code
_entity_poly.pdbx_strand_id
1 'polypeptide(L)'
;MKTTVTLLAAAAAIFAAGAHAADAKNAEALAKASGCFACHTVDKKLVGPGYKEIADKYRKDKNAVANLVKKVKEGGKGVWGDIPMTPNAHVKDDDIKTLVQWILSLK
;
A
#
# COMPACT_ATOMS: atom_id res chain seq x y z
N MET A 1 -32.06 -43.65 -30.74
CA MET A 1 -31.89 -43.22 -29.36
C MET A 1 -30.74 -42.21 -29.29
N LYS A 2 -31.05 -40.97 -29.06
CA LYS A 2 -30.07 -39.91 -29.00
C LYS A 2 -29.81 -39.59 -27.52
N THR A 3 -28.64 -39.96 -27.03
CA THR A 3 -28.19 -39.61 -25.71
C THR A 3 -27.56 -38.21 -25.77
N THR A 4 -28.24 -37.26 -25.26
CA THR A 4 -27.72 -35.91 -25.08
C THR A 4 -26.81 -35.91 -23.85
N VAL A 5 -25.50 -35.77 -24.06
CA VAL A 5 -24.55 -35.53 -22.98
C VAL A 5 -24.55 -34.04 -22.72
N THR A 6 -25.15 -33.64 -21.62
CA THR A 6 -25.07 -32.25 -21.15
C THR A 6 -23.75 -32.08 -20.44
N LEU A 7 -22.81 -31.43 -21.09
CA LEU A 7 -21.61 -30.95 -20.41
C LEU A 7 -21.99 -29.79 -19.49
N LEU A 8 -22.00 -30.05 -18.20
CA LEU A 8 -21.99 -28.97 -17.22
C LEU A 8 -20.56 -28.39 -17.18
N ALA A 9 -20.42 -27.23 -17.76
CA ALA A 9 -19.21 -26.43 -17.54
C ALA A 9 -19.30 -25.83 -16.13
N ALA A 10 -18.59 -26.42 -15.19
CA ALA A 10 -18.40 -25.82 -13.88
C ALA A 10 -17.46 -24.63 -14.06
N ALA A 11 -18.00 -23.42 -14.01
CA ALA A 11 -17.21 -22.21 -13.92
C ALA A 11 -16.57 -22.16 -12.53
N ALA A 12 -15.30 -22.48 -12.45
CA ALA A 12 -14.53 -22.27 -11.23
C ALA A 12 -14.34 -20.77 -11.02
N ALA A 13 -15.09 -20.21 -10.08
CA ALA A 13 -14.85 -18.83 -9.66
C ALA A 13 -13.55 -18.80 -8.85
N ILE A 14 -12.53 -18.21 -9.43
CA ILE A 14 -11.25 -18.00 -8.73
C ILE A 14 -11.43 -16.78 -7.83
N PHE A 15 -11.55 -17.03 -6.53
CA PHE A 15 -11.58 -15.97 -5.53
C PHE A 15 -10.15 -15.61 -5.14
N ALA A 16 -9.74 -14.37 -5.43
CA ALA A 16 -8.44 -13.85 -5.05
C ALA A 16 -8.37 -13.39 -3.58
N ALA A 17 -9.21 -13.93 -2.69
CA ALA A 17 -9.32 -13.51 -1.30
C ALA A 17 -8.02 -13.67 -0.49
N GLY A 18 -7.09 -14.55 -0.91
CA GLY A 18 -5.78 -14.72 -0.26
C GLY A 18 -4.69 -13.77 -0.73
N ALA A 19 -4.88 -13.08 -1.87
CA ALA A 19 -3.86 -12.22 -2.46
C ALA A 19 -3.57 -10.99 -1.60
N HIS A 20 -4.57 -10.42 -0.93
CA HIS A 20 -4.41 -9.22 -0.10
C HIS A 20 -3.53 -9.45 1.13
N ALA A 21 -3.63 -10.62 1.79
CA ALA A 21 -2.80 -10.94 2.95
C ALA A 21 -1.33 -11.14 2.56
N ALA A 22 -1.07 -11.80 1.41
CA ALA A 22 0.27 -11.98 0.89
C ALA A 22 0.88 -10.63 0.47
N ASP A 23 0.10 -9.76 -0.20
CA ASP A 23 0.52 -8.43 -0.60
C ASP A 23 0.82 -7.53 0.60
N ALA A 24 0.03 -7.61 1.67
CA ALA A 24 0.27 -6.88 2.91
C ALA A 24 1.60 -7.28 3.57
N LYS A 25 1.92 -8.58 3.64
CA LYS A 25 3.20 -9.06 4.17
C LYS A 25 4.37 -8.61 3.31
N ASN A 26 4.22 -8.69 1.99
CA ASN A 26 5.24 -8.24 1.06
C ASN A 26 5.47 -6.73 1.15
N ALA A 27 4.41 -5.95 1.28
CA ALA A 27 4.50 -4.50 1.44
C ALA A 27 5.18 -4.12 2.76
N GLU A 28 4.86 -4.78 3.86
CA GLU A 28 5.51 -4.55 5.14
C GLU A 28 7.00 -4.90 5.10
N ALA A 29 7.35 -6.04 4.52
CA ALA A 29 8.74 -6.43 4.31
C ALA A 29 9.48 -5.44 3.40
N LEU A 30 8.82 -4.95 2.37
CA LEU A 30 9.36 -3.93 1.47
C LEU A 30 9.60 -2.60 2.19
N ALA A 31 8.67 -2.18 3.04
CA ALA A 31 8.82 -0.98 3.86
C ALA A 31 10.04 -1.11 4.79
N LYS A 32 10.20 -2.26 5.43
CA LYS A 32 11.35 -2.55 6.28
C LYS A 32 12.66 -2.50 5.50
N ALA A 33 12.71 -3.17 4.36
CA ALA A 33 13.91 -3.20 3.52
C ALA A 33 14.27 -1.83 2.94
N SER A 34 13.27 -0.99 2.71
CA SER A 34 13.45 0.36 2.17
C SER A 34 13.79 1.42 3.24
N GLY A 35 13.84 1.04 4.50
CA GLY A 35 14.20 1.94 5.60
C GLY A 35 13.06 2.80 6.14
N CYS A 36 11.82 2.53 5.75
CA CYS A 36 10.66 3.35 6.14
C CYS A 36 10.41 3.33 7.65
N PHE A 37 10.66 2.21 8.31
CA PHE A 37 10.43 2.05 9.75
C PHE A 37 11.47 2.73 10.64
N ALA A 38 12.47 3.36 10.07
CA ALA A 38 13.34 4.27 10.83
C ALA A 38 12.58 5.51 11.32
N CYS A 39 11.55 5.95 10.57
CA CYS A 39 10.79 7.16 10.86
C CYS A 39 9.29 6.94 11.05
N HIS A 40 8.76 5.82 10.57
CA HIS A 40 7.34 5.49 10.64
C HIS A 40 7.11 4.22 11.43
N THR A 41 5.94 4.10 12.04
CA THR A 41 5.38 2.83 12.50
C THR A 41 3.99 2.65 11.90
N VAL A 42 3.43 1.45 12.02
CA VAL A 42 2.07 1.20 11.53
C VAL A 42 1.03 1.96 12.36
N ASP A 43 1.16 1.92 13.68
CA ASP A 43 0.11 2.39 14.59
C ASP A 43 0.34 3.78 15.16
N LYS A 44 1.59 4.21 15.32
CA LYS A 44 1.93 5.39 16.11
C LYS A 44 2.86 6.33 15.34
N LYS A 45 2.76 7.61 15.70
CA LYS A 45 3.77 8.60 15.31
C LYS A 45 5.13 8.23 15.94
N LEU A 46 6.17 8.30 15.14
CA LEU A 46 7.55 8.20 15.58
C LEU A 46 8.27 9.51 15.22
N VAL A 47 9.08 9.54 14.19
CA VAL A 47 9.60 10.78 13.59
C VAL A 47 8.55 11.33 12.62
N GLY A 48 8.01 10.49 11.76
CA GLY A 48 6.90 10.78 10.89
C GLY A 48 5.57 10.22 11.43
N PRO A 49 4.46 10.50 10.74
CA PRO A 49 3.15 10.01 11.15
C PRO A 49 3.07 8.49 11.10
N GLY A 50 2.22 7.90 11.93
CA GLY A 50 1.87 6.49 11.83
C GLY A 50 1.16 6.20 10.51
N TYR A 51 1.33 5.02 9.97
CA TYR A 51 0.71 4.66 8.69
C TYR A 51 -0.81 4.67 8.74
N LYS A 52 -1.39 4.29 9.87
CA LYS A 52 -2.85 4.38 10.08
C LYS A 52 -3.35 5.82 10.10
N GLU A 53 -2.57 6.75 10.63
CA GLU A 53 -2.90 8.18 10.59
C GLU A 53 -2.90 8.70 9.14
N ILE A 54 -1.93 8.27 8.35
CA ILE A 54 -1.87 8.60 6.93
C ILE A 54 -3.09 8.03 6.20
N ALA A 55 -3.43 6.77 6.45
CA ALA A 55 -4.61 6.14 5.86
C ALA A 55 -5.90 6.89 6.20
N ASP A 56 -6.07 7.27 7.46
CA ASP A 56 -7.25 8.02 7.90
C ASP A 56 -7.35 9.38 7.21
N LYS A 57 -6.24 10.10 7.09
CA LYS A 57 -6.22 11.41 6.46
C LYS A 57 -6.58 11.36 4.97
N TYR A 58 -6.09 10.36 4.25
CA TYR A 58 -6.18 10.31 2.80
C TYR A 58 -7.19 9.31 2.25
N ARG A 59 -7.93 8.61 3.09
CA ARG A 59 -8.84 7.53 2.69
C ARG A 59 -9.88 7.96 1.64
N LYS A 60 -10.34 9.20 1.69
CA LYS A 60 -11.35 9.73 0.77
C LYS A 60 -10.76 10.58 -0.35
N ASP A 61 -9.46 10.72 -0.40
CA ASP A 61 -8.79 11.50 -1.44
C ASP A 61 -8.56 10.62 -2.68
N LYS A 62 -9.18 10.98 -3.77
CA LYS A 62 -9.08 10.25 -5.05
C LYS A 62 -7.68 10.30 -5.65
N ASN A 63 -6.90 11.31 -5.29
CA ASN A 63 -5.55 11.54 -5.81
C ASN A 63 -4.47 11.07 -4.82
N ALA A 64 -4.86 10.41 -3.73
CA ALA A 64 -3.95 10.04 -2.66
C ALA A 64 -2.77 9.20 -3.16
N VAL A 65 -3.03 8.16 -3.96
CA VAL A 65 -1.95 7.28 -4.44
C VAL A 65 -0.90 8.08 -5.20
N ALA A 66 -1.29 8.84 -6.20
CA ALA A 66 -0.36 9.62 -7.02
C ALA A 66 0.41 10.66 -6.18
N ASN A 67 -0.29 11.37 -5.31
CA ASN A 67 0.31 12.41 -4.49
C ASN A 67 1.27 11.83 -3.45
N LEU A 68 0.93 10.70 -2.83
CA LEU A 68 1.79 10.07 -1.84
C LEU A 68 2.97 9.34 -2.47
N VAL A 69 2.82 8.76 -3.65
CA VAL A 69 3.97 8.22 -4.41
C VAL A 69 5.00 9.30 -4.66
N LYS A 70 4.56 10.46 -5.12
CA LYS A 70 5.43 11.63 -5.32
C LYS A 70 6.08 12.09 -4.01
N LYS A 71 5.30 12.16 -2.93
CA LYS A 71 5.79 12.55 -1.61
C LYS A 71 6.88 11.63 -1.10
N VAL A 72 6.71 10.33 -1.23
CA VAL A 72 7.71 9.33 -0.81
C VAL A 72 8.97 9.46 -1.64
N LYS A 73 8.84 9.62 -2.95
CA LYS A 73 9.98 9.74 -3.86
C LYS A 73 10.79 11.00 -3.63
N GLU A 74 10.13 12.14 -3.51
CA GLU A 74 10.74 13.45 -3.45
C GLU A 74 10.94 13.97 -2.02
N GLY A 75 10.25 13.39 -1.04
CA GLY A 75 10.25 13.87 0.34
C GLY A 75 9.47 15.17 0.51
N GLY A 76 9.71 15.84 1.61
CA GLY A 76 9.09 17.12 1.91
C GLY A 76 8.67 17.27 3.37
N LYS A 77 8.05 18.42 3.68
CA LYS A 77 7.57 18.74 5.02
C LYS A 77 6.30 19.60 4.96
N GLY A 78 5.72 19.85 6.11
CA GLY A 78 4.65 20.82 6.30
C GLY A 78 3.29 20.20 6.58
N VAL A 79 2.92 19.13 5.90
CA VAL A 79 1.61 18.48 6.11
C VAL A 79 1.49 17.87 7.51
N TRP A 80 2.57 17.27 8.01
CA TRP A 80 2.65 16.62 9.31
C TRP A 80 3.59 17.34 10.28
N GLY A 81 3.92 18.58 10.02
CA GLY A 81 4.82 19.40 10.83
C GLY A 81 6.11 19.77 10.11
N ASP A 82 7.09 20.23 10.87
CA ASP A 82 8.31 20.84 10.32
C ASP A 82 9.44 19.83 10.07
N ILE A 83 9.34 18.61 10.62
CA ILE A 83 10.36 17.60 10.40
C ILE A 83 10.25 17.08 8.97
N PRO A 84 11.28 17.23 8.15
CA PRO A 84 11.21 16.80 6.76
C PRO A 84 11.29 15.28 6.63
N MET A 85 10.53 14.75 5.68
CA MET A 85 10.71 13.40 5.17
C MET A 85 11.82 13.43 4.11
N THR A 86 12.82 12.56 4.28
CA THR A 86 13.91 12.42 3.33
C THR A 86 13.43 11.82 2.02
N PRO A 87 13.92 12.28 0.86
CA PRO A 87 13.61 11.64 -0.42
C PRO A 87 14.04 10.18 -0.46
N ASN A 88 13.19 9.33 -1.04
CA ASN A 88 13.47 7.90 -1.23
C ASN A 88 13.76 7.59 -2.70
N ALA A 89 14.69 8.33 -3.30
CA ALA A 89 15.06 8.20 -4.71
C ALA A 89 15.58 6.81 -5.08
N HIS A 90 16.11 6.07 -4.10
CA HIS A 90 16.64 4.72 -4.27
C HIS A 90 15.57 3.63 -4.38
N VAL A 91 14.31 3.94 -4.03
CA VAL A 91 13.19 3.00 -4.11
C VAL A 91 12.52 3.13 -5.47
N LYS A 92 12.25 2.01 -6.12
CA LYS A 92 11.56 1.99 -7.42
C LYS A 92 10.15 2.52 -7.30
N ASP A 93 9.68 3.21 -8.34
CA ASP A 93 8.34 3.81 -8.36
C ASP A 93 7.23 2.77 -8.14
N ASP A 94 7.34 1.60 -8.75
CA ASP A 94 6.37 0.51 -8.55
C ASP A 94 6.34 0.01 -7.11
N ASP A 95 7.48 -0.06 -6.46
CA ASP A 95 7.60 -0.44 -5.07
C ASP A 95 6.98 0.61 -4.14
N ILE A 96 7.22 1.88 -4.42
CA ILE A 96 6.58 2.99 -3.69
C ILE A 96 5.07 2.93 -3.85
N LYS A 97 4.57 2.68 -5.05
CA LYS A 97 3.13 2.52 -5.30
C LYS A 97 2.55 1.37 -4.49
N THR A 98 3.22 0.24 -4.44
CA THR A 98 2.82 -0.91 -3.61
C THR A 98 2.76 -0.53 -2.14
N LEU A 99 3.77 0.17 -1.64
CA LEU A 99 3.81 0.67 -0.26
C LEU A 99 2.65 1.63 0.03
N VAL A 100 2.42 2.60 -0.82
CA VAL A 100 1.36 3.59 -0.65
C VAL A 100 -0.02 2.93 -0.65
N GLN A 101 -0.27 2.01 -1.57
CA GLN A 101 -1.53 1.27 -1.63
C GLN A 101 -1.77 0.45 -0.35
N TRP A 102 -0.75 -0.19 0.16
CA TRP A 102 -0.82 -0.91 1.43
C TRP A 102 -1.12 0.03 2.59
N ILE A 103 -0.38 1.13 2.71
CA ILE A 103 -0.60 2.13 3.78
C ILE A 103 -2.05 2.62 3.76
N LEU A 104 -2.57 2.98 2.60
CA LEU A 104 -3.94 3.48 2.45
C LEU A 104 -5.01 2.42 2.76
N SER A 105 -4.65 1.14 2.75
CA SER A 105 -5.56 0.04 3.11
C SER A 105 -5.69 -0.19 4.62
N LEU A 106 -4.81 0.39 5.41
CA LEU A 106 -4.80 0.19 6.86
C LEU A 106 -5.99 0.86 7.55
N LYS A 107 -6.49 0.21 8.60
CA LYS A 107 -7.64 0.69 9.38
C LYS A 107 -7.30 0.91 10.85
#